data_56841e2d6724a521137ee8a04fbb5091
#
_entry.id   56841e2d6724a521137ee8a04fbb5091
#
_cell.length_a   1.000
_cell.length_b   1.000
_cell.length_c   1.000
_cell.angle_alpha   90.00
_cell.angle_beta   90.00
_cell.angle_gamma   90.00
#
_symmetry.space_group_name_H-M   'P 1'
#
loop_
_entity.id
_entity.type
_entity.pdbx_description
1 polymer ?
#
loop_
_entity_poly.entity_id
_entity_poly.type
_entity_poly.pdbx_seq_one_letter_code
_entity_poly.pdbx_strand_id
1 'polypeptide(L)'
;MKKARNNGIPALVALLGASLLFTGCKSAPDLTAAQAQALIQASYDQSPPVGAAITVSDLGMQQGVTAKYWDRSKAYPNHYWADFKLTPEGKKAVTLAGGGDTIEWRPDSPEDKNFSIVVTAIATNHLKARDVQDPQDVVGGTKTAVFSEAVSLDGVPAPLQDIAHNPGNQLSTKKTATFVLDGGAWKLQSIT
;
A
#
# COMPACT_ATOMS: atom_id res chain seq x y z
N MET A 1 0.88 -31.71 -47.02
CA MET A 1 1.00 -31.43 -45.60
C MET A 1 0.25 -30.16 -45.26
N LYS A 2 -0.94 -30.27 -44.63
CA LYS A 2 -1.82 -29.15 -44.30
C LYS A 2 -1.57 -28.73 -42.84
N LYS A 3 -1.21 -27.46 -42.64
CA LYS A 3 -0.96 -26.81 -41.32
C LYS A 3 -2.28 -26.33 -40.74
N ALA A 4 -2.74 -26.94 -39.67
CA ALA A 4 -3.92 -26.51 -38.93
C ALA A 4 -3.54 -25.27 -38.08
N ARG A 5 -4.31 -24.19 -38.28
CA ARG A 5 -4.32 -22.98 -37.43
C ARG A 5 -5.31 -23.21 -36.29
N ASN A 6 -4.83 -23.25 -35.05
CA ASN A 6 -5.71 -23.16 -33.89
C ASN A 6 -5.95 -21.68 -33.60
N ASN A 7 -7.17 -21.24 -33.83
CA ASN A 7 -7.66 -19.95 -33.34
C ASN A 7 -8.18 -20.13 -31.89
N GLY A 8 -7.39 -19.72 -30.93
CA GLY A 8 -7.83 -19.60 -29.56
C GLY A 8 -8.82 -18.43 -29.42
N ILE A 9 -10.04 -18.72 -29.03
CA ILE A 9 -11.08 -17.75 -28.69
C ILE A 9 -10.81 -17.28 -27.27
N PRO A 10 -10.67 -15.96 -27.00
CA PRO A 10 -10.60 -15.47 -25.64
C PRO A 10 -11.97 -15.64 -24.97
N ALA A 11 -11.98 -16.30 -23.81
CA ALA A 11 -13.16 -16.46 -22.98
C ALA A 11 -13.62 -15.08 -22.47
N LEU A 12 -14.75 -14.64 -23.00
CA LEU A 12 -15.47 -13.46 -22.52
C LEU A 12 -16.14 -13.84 -21.19
N VAL A 13 -15.61 -13.34 -20.08
CA VAL A 13 -16.26 -13.47 -18.77
C VAL A 13 -17.49 -12.56 -18.79
N ALA A 14 -18.65 -13.14 -19.04
CA ALA A 14 -19.94 -12.48 -18.92
C ALA A 14 -20.27 -12.32 -17.42
N LEU A 15 -20.13 -11.11 -16.88
CA LEU A 15 -20.76 -10.74 -15.62
C LEU A 15 -22.28 -10.79 -15.80
N LEU A 16 -22.90 -11.81 -15.26
CA LEU A 16 -24.35 -11.92 -15.13
C LEU A 16 -24.84 -10.86 -14.13
N GLY A 17 -25.20 -9.70 -14.66
CA GLY A 17 -25.98 -8.69 -13.94
C GLY A 17 -27.43 -9.20 -13.80
N ALA A 18 -27.78 -9.65 -12.59
CA ALA A 18 -29.19 -9.91 -12.25
C ALA A 18 -29.94 -8.57 -12.18
N SER A 19 -30.54 -8.16 -13.28
CA SER A 19 -31.44 -7.00 -13.35
C SER A 19 -32.79 -7.40 -12.77
N LEU A 20 -32.97 -7.18 -11.47
CA LEU A 20 -34.29 -7.20 -10.83
C LEU A 20 -34.96 -5.85 -11.11
N LEU A 21 -35.84 -5.83 -12.12
CA LEU A 21 -36.78 -4.74 -12.37
C LEU A 21 -37.84 -4.71 -11.25
N PHE A 22 -37.63 -3.90 -10.24
CA PHE A 22 -38.64 -3.52 -9.28
C PHE A 22 -39.07 -2.07 -9.54
N THR A 23 -40.19 -1.90 -10.25
CA THR A 23 -40.97 -0.66 -10.34
C THR A 23 -41.72 -0.44 -9.03
N GLY A 24 -41.14 0.29 -8.12
CA GLY A 24 -41.70 0.86 -6.91
C GLY A 24 -40.83 2.04 -6.51
N CYS A 25 -41.38 3.11 -5.97
CA CYS A 25 -40.61 4.20 -5.33
C CYS A 25 -39.76 3.60 -4.19
N LYS A 26 -38.64 2.99 -4.55
CA LYS A 26 -37.64 2.54 -3.56
C LYS A 26 -36.79 3.74 -3.21
N SER A 27 -36.82 4.12 -1.94
CA SER A 27 -35.71 4.88 -1.36
C SER A 27 -34.40 4.26 -1.84
N ALA A 28 -33.43 5.10 -2.21
CA ALA A 28 -32.10 4.62 -2.59
C ALA A 28 -31.60 3.60 -1.56
N PRO A 29 -31.00 2.48 -2.01
CA PRO A 29 -30.44 1.50 -1.08
C PRO A 29 -29.42 2.21 -0.19
N ASP A 30 -29.47 1.92 1.10
CA ASP A 30 -28.50 2.51 2.01
C ASP A 30 -27.10 1.95 1.74
N LEU A 31 -26.07 2.80 1.88
CA LEU A 31 -24.67 2.40 1.73
C LEU A 31 -24.13 1.98 3.10
N THR A 32 -23.81 0.71 3.27
CA THR A 32 -23.20 0.19 4.49
C THR A 32 -21.69 0.39 4.50
N ALA A 33 -21.06 0.39 5.69
CA ALA A 33 -19.59 0.45 5.82
C ALA A 33 -18.88 -0.67 5.03
N ALA A 34 -19.44 -1.89 5.03
CA ALA A 34 -18.88 -3.01 4.27
C ALA A 34 -18.93 -2.78 2.75
N GLN A 35 -20.02 -2.22 2.23
CA GLN A 35 -20.12 -1.85 0.82
C GLN A 35 -19.17 -0.71 0.46
N ALA A 36 -19.08 0.32 1.31
CA ALA A 36 -18.13 1.41 1.15
C ALA A 36 -16.69 0.90 1.12
N GLN A 37 -16.33 -0.01 2.04
CA GLN A 37 -15.01 -0.64 2.06
C GLN A 37 -14.73 -1.42 0.77
N ALA A 38 -15.69 -2.19 0.27
CA ALA A 38 -15.54 -2.93 -0.98
C ALA A 38 -15.31 -2.01 -2.18
N LEU A 39 -16.01 -0.88 -2.27
CA LEU A 39 -15.84 0.10 -3.35
C LEU A 39 -14.47 0.79 -3.28
N ILE A 40 -14.01 1.17 -2.08
CA ILE A 40 -12.67 1.74 -1.89
C ILE A 40 -11.60 0.71 -2.26
N GLN A 41 -11.71 -0.52 -1.76
CA GLN A 41 -10.74 -1.57 -2.03
C GLN A 41 -10.67 -1.91 -3.52
N ALA A 42 -11.79 -1.99 -4.22
CA ALA A 42 -11.82 -2.21 -5.66
C ALA A 42 -11.08 -1.12 -6.44
N SER A 43 -11.12 0.14 -5.98
CA SER A 43 -10.33 1.23 -6.56
C SER A 43 -8.83 1.05 -6.33
N TYR A 44 -8.43 0.62 -5.12
CA TYR A 44 -7.03 0.34 -4.82
C TYR A 44 -6.49 -0.86 -5.59
N ASP A 45 -7.30 -1.91 -5.74
CA ASP A 45 -6.91 -3.12 -6.48
C ASP A 45 -6.70 -2.86 -7.98
N GLN A 46 -7.29 -1.77 -8.52
CA GLN A 46 -7.07 -1.30 -9.90
C GLN A 46 -5.87 -0.34 -10.03
N SER A 47 -5.37 0.17 -8.91
CA SER A 47 -4.23 1.09 -8.88
C SER A 47 -2.90 0.31 -8.91
N PRO A 48 -1.79 0.91 -9.38
CA PRO A 48 -0.49 0.27 -9.27
C PRO A 48 -0.17 -0.07 -7.80
N PRO A 49 0.50 -1.20 -7.55
CA PRO A 49 0.96 -1.53 -6.20
C PRO A 49 1.98 -0.52 -5.69
N VAL A 50 2.02 -0.32 -4.38
CA VAL A 50 2.91 0.62 -3.71
C VAL A 50 3.79 -0.09 -2.69
N GLY A 51 5.03 0.37 -2.55
CA GLY A 51 5.91 -0.05 -1.47
C GLY A 51 5.68 0.77 -0.20
N ALA A 52 6.01 0.21 0.96
CA ALA A 52 6.04 0.95 2.21
C ALA A 52 7.28 1.86 2.23
N ALA A 53 7.08 3.17 2.28
CA ALA A 53 8.16 4.12 2.55
C ALA A 53 8.35 4.24 4.07
N ILE A 54 9.52 3.89 4.56
CA ILE A 54 9.84 3.90 5.99
C ILE A 54 11.15 4.61 6.26
N THR A 55 11.26 5.22 7.42
CA THR A 55 12.49 5.77 7.97
C THR A 55 13.11 4.74 8.91
N VAL A 56 14.39 4.47 8.75
CA VAL A 56 15.10 3.47 9.54
C VAL A 56 15.84 4.16 10.69
N SER A 57 15.49 3.79 11.91
CA SER A 57 16.14 4.21 13.16
C SER A 57 17.39 3.39 13.46
N ASP A 58 18.12 3.75 14.52
CA ASP A 58 19.26 2.95 15.03
C ASP A 58 18.88 1.48 15.27
N LEU A 59 17.71 1.23 15.84
CA LEU A 59 17.21 -0.12 16.05
C LEU A 59 17.00 -0.84 14.70
N GLY A 60 16.40 -0.17 13.75
CA GLY A 60 16.20 -0.70 12.41
C GLY A 60 17.50 -0.99 11.68
N MET A 61 18.54 -0.17 11.87
CA MET A 61 19.88 -0.43 11.35
C MET A 61 20.45 -1.76 11.85
N GLN A 62 20.35 -2.01 13.15
CA GLN A 62 20.83 -3.25 13.77
C GLN A 62 20.00 -4.46 13.32
N GLN A 63 18.69 -4.31 13.24
CA GLN A 63 17.77 -5.34 12.74
C GLN A 63 18.12 -5.74 11.29
N GLY A 64 18.37 -4.78 10.42
CA GLY A 64 18.73 -5.05 9.03
C GLY A 64 20.10 -5.70 8.85
N VAL A 65 21.10 -5.37 9.68
CA VAL A 65 22.38 -6.09 9.73
C VAL A 65 22.18 -7.53 10.18
N THR A 66 21.43 -7.73 11.26
CA THR A 66 21.12 -9.07 11.78
C THR A 66 20.38 -9.93 10.74
N ALA A 67 19.45 -9.33 10.02
CA ALA A 67 18.67 -9.97 8.96
C ALA A 67 19.41 -10.07 7.61
N LYS A 68 20.64 -9.57 7.53
CA LYS A 68 21.46 -9.60 6.30
C LYS A 68 20.91 -8.82 5.12
N TYR A 69 20.15 -7.75 5.35
CA TYR A 69 19.71 -6.83 4.30
C TYR A 69 20.79 -5.81 3.94
N TRP A 70 21.65 -5.44 4.90
CA TRP A 70 22.83 -4.63 4.68
C TRP A 70 23.95 -5.06 5.62
N ASP A 71 25.17 -4.84 5.16
CA ASP A 71 26.39 -5.08 5.93
C ASP A 71 27.13 -3.77 6.13
N ARG A 72 27.81 -3.66 7.28
CA ARG A 72 28.68 -2.52 7.57
C ARG A 72 29.88 -2.55 6.64
N SER A 73 30.01 -1.56 5.77
CA SER A 73 31.10 -1.46 4.78
C SER A 73 32.24 -0.57 5.25
N LYS A 74 31.97 0.42 6.09
CA LYS A 74 32.98 1.33 6.62
C LYS A 74 32.62 1.79 8.02
N ALA A 75 33.61 1.94 8.89
CA ALA A 75 33.51 2.58 10.20
C ALA A 75 34.38 3.83 10.22
N TYR A 76 33.96 4.84 10.96
CA TYR A 76 34.71 6.07 11.13
C TYR A 76 35.24 6.13 12.55
N PRO A 77 36.59 6.09 12.75
CA PRO A 77 37.18 6.25 14.07
C PRO A 77 36.76 7.58 14.72
N ASN A 78 36.43 7.54 15.99
CA ASN A 78 36.02 8.71 16.78
C ASN A 78 34.64 9.31 16.45
N HIS A 79 33.84 8.61 15.63
CA HIS A 79 32.43 8.96 15.33
C HIS A 79 31.56 7.72 15.46
N TYR A 80 30.27 7.92 15.78
CA TYR A 80 29.25 6.87 15.66
C TYR A 80 28.81 6.65 14.21
N TRP A 81 29.57 7.15 13.25
CA TRP A 81 29.29 7.07 11.82
C TRP A 81 29.69 5.73 11.25
N ALA A 82 28.91 5.27 10.31
CA ALA A 82 29.21 4.08 9.53
C ALA A 82 28.60 4.19 8.14
N ASP A 83 29.24 3.55 7.18
CA ASP A 83 28.59 3.27 5.91
C ASP A 83 28.18 1.81 5.89
N PHE A 84 27.01 1.55 5.33
CA PHE A 84 26.49 0.22 5.11
C PHE A 84 26.22 0.04 3.61
N LYS A 85 26.26 -1.19 3.16
CA LYS A 85 25.97 -1.54 1.79
C LYS A 85 24.89 -2.60 1.74
N LEU A 86 23.90 -2.42 0.84
CA LEU A 86 22.88 -3.42 0.62
C LEU A 86 23.52 -4.73 0.14
N THR A 87 23.16 -5.81 0.80
CA THR A 87 23.51 -7.15 0.34
C THR A 87 22.70 -7.51 -0.91
N PRO A 88 23.01 -8.61 -1.61
CA PRO A 88 22.16 -9.10 -2.69
C PRO A 88 20.72 -9.36 -2.25
N GLU A 89 20.51 -9.82 -1.00
CA GLU A 89 19.18 -10.03 -0.43
C GLU A 89 18.49 -8.70 -0.13
N GLY A 90 19.22 -7.74 0.44
CA GLY A 90 18.72 -6.39 0.66
C GLY A 90 18.24 -5.71 -0.62
N LYS A 91 19.00 -5.83 -1.71
CA LYS A 91 18.65 -5.25 -3.02
C LYS A 91 17.37 -5.82 -3.63
N LYS A 92 16.98 -7.05 -3.25
CA LYS A 92 15.71 -7.63 -3.70
C LYS A 92 14.50 -7.08 -2.92
N ALA A 93 14.72 -6.74 -1.66
CA ALA A 93 13.65 -6.45 -0.71
C ALA A 93 13.45 -4.96 -0.44
N VAL A 94 14.49 -4.14 -0.63
CA VAL A 94 14.44 -2.69 -0.35
C VAL A 94 15.03 -1.86 -1.48
N THR A 95 14.52 -0.65 -1.61
CA THR A 95 15.10 0.41 -2.45
C THR A 95 15.39 1.61 -1.54
N LEU A 96 16.57 2.18 -1.64
CA LEU A 96 16.90 3.42 -0.91
C LEU A 96 16.18 4.60 -1.56
N ALA A 97 15.62 5.51 -0.77
CA ALA A 97 14.91 6.69 -1.29
C ALA A 97 15.82 7.58 -2.16
N GLY A 98 17.11 7.66 -1.84
CA GLY A 98 18.13 8.36 -2.62
C GLY A 98 18.70 7.55 -3.80
N GLY A 99 18.26 6.33 -3.99
CA GLY A 99 18.83 5.40 -4.98
C GLY A 99 20.16 4.78 -4.53
N GLY A 100 20.77 3.98 -5.42
CA GLY A 100 22.04 3.30 -5.14
C GLY A 100 21.91 2.12 -4.16
N ASP A 101 23.04 1.77 -3.52
CA ASP A 101 23.11 0.63 -2.60
C ASP A 101 23.92 0.93 -1.32
N THR A 102 24.32 2.17 -1.11
CA THR A 102 25.11 2.60 0.04
C THR A 102 24.28 3.50 0.95
N ILE A 103 24.34 3.21 2.24
CA ILE A 103 23.69 3.95 3.30
C ILE A 103 24.78 4.64 4.11
N GLU A 104 24.77 5.96 4.12
CA GLU A 104 25.64 6.76 4.97
C GLU A 104 24.92 7.04 6.29
N TRP A 105 25.31 6.31 7.34
CA TRP A 105 24.71 6.44 8.66
C TRP A 105 25.45 7.45 9.54
N ARG A 106 24.76 8.54 9.91
CA ARG A 106 25.32 9.68 10.65
C ARG A 106 24.40 10.08 11.80
N PRO A 107 24.25 9.25 12.84
CA PRO A 107 23.21 9.43 13.87
C PRO A 107 23.35 10.70 14.72
N ASP A 108 24.54 11.26 14.79
CA ASP A 108 24.86 12.50 15.50
C ASP A 108 24.80 13.75 14.61
N SER A 109 24.61 13.60 13.32
CA SER A 109 24.33 14.71 12.41
C SER A 109 22.88 15.20 12.57
N PRO A 110 22.64 16.51 12.72
CA PRO A 110 21.29 17.06 12.77
C PRO A 110 20.47 16.74 11.52
N GLU A 111 21.14 16.53 10.40
CA GLU A 111 20.52 16.37 9.07
C GLU A 111 20.25 14.89 8.73
N ASP A 112 20.99 13.92 9.31
CA ASP A 112 21.00 12.52 8.88
C ASP A 112 20.83 11.50 10.01
N LYS A 113 19.95 11.80 10.97
CA LYS A 113 19.67 10.86 12.09
C LYS A 113 19.03 9.55 11.66
N ASN A 114 18.36 9.57 10.53
CA ASN A 114 17.67 8.42 9.96
C ASN A 114 17.79 8.45 8.45
N PHE A 115 17.76 7.30 7.80
CA PHE A 115 17.63 7.23 6.34
C PHE A 115 16.28 6.62 5.94
N SER A 116 15.81 6.99 4.77
CA SER A 116 14.56 6.47 4.25
C SER A 116 14.80 5.37 3.25
N ILE A 117 14.07 4.29 3.41
CA ILE A 117 14.03 3.18 2.45
C ILE A 117 12.61 2.98 1.96
N VAL A 118 12.48 2.42 0.76
CA VAL A 118 11.22 1.89 0.28
C VAL A 118 11.31 0.37 0.33
N VAL A 119 10.49 -0.25 1.15
CA VAL A 119 10.34 -1.69 1.17
C VAL A 119 9.47 -2.04 -0.03
N THR A 120 10.08 -2.60 -1.07
CA THR A 120 9.35 -3.11 -2.22
C THR A 120 8.79 -4.48 -1.87
N ALA A 121 7.47 -4.61 -1.94
CA ALA A 121 6.87 -5.92 -1.86
C ALA A 121 7.28 -6.75 -3.08
N ILE A 122 7.71 -7.98 -2.83
CA ILE A 122 7.97 -8.97 -3.90
C ILE A 122 6.63 -9.38 -4.56
N ALA A 123 5.50 -9.15 -3.87
CA ALA A 123 4.15 -9.32 -4.40
C ALA A 123 3.49 -7.95 -4.58
N THR A 124 2.55 -7.87 -5.51
CA THR A 124 1.76 -6.69 -5.80
C THR A 124 0.94 -6.28 -4.58
N ASN A 125 1.46 -5.38 -3.76
CA ASN A 125 0.74 -4.88 -2.60
C ASN A 125 -0.03 -3.63 -2.99
N HIS A 126 -1.35 -3.76 -2.98
CA HIS A 126 -2.25 -2.64 -3.09
C HIS A 126 -2.51 -2.05 -1.70
N LEU A 127 -2.85 -0.76 -1.66
CA LEU A 127 -3.33 -0.13 -0.44
C LEU A 127 -4.55 -0.88 0.10
N LYS A 128 -4.74 -0.85 1.42
CA LYS A 128 -5.87 -1.47 2.10
C LYS A 128 -6.75 -0.41 2.74
N ALA A 129 -8.05 -0.52 2.51
CA ALA A 129 -9.05 0.22 3.25
C ALA A 129 -9.37 -0.52 4.55
N ARG A 130 -9.16 0.12 5.70
CA ARG A 130 -9.43 -0.43 7.04
C ARG A 130 -10.28 0.53 7.85
N ASP A 131 -10.96 0.01 8.85
CA ASP A 131 -11.72 0.81 9.82
C ASP A 131 -12.69 1.80 9.16
N VAL A 132 -13.36 1.36 8.10
CA VAL A 132 -14.32 2.20 7.37
C VAL A 132 -15.52 2.47 8.28
N GLN A 133 -15.74 3.73 8.58
CA GLN A 133 -16.88 4.16 9.38
C GLN A 133 -18.17 4.11 8.55
N ASP A 134 -19.31 4.08 9.25
CA ASP A 134 -20.61 4.10 8.58
C ASP A 134 -20.74 5.37 7.73
N PRO A 135 -21.13 5.23 6.45
CA PRO A 135 -21.27 6.36 5.55
C PRO A 135 -22.34 7.34 6.02
N GLN A 136 -21.99 8.62 6.02
CA GLN A 136 -22.85 9.72 6.44
C GLN A 136 -23.41 10.47 5.23
N ASP A 137 -24.66 10.86 5.30
CA ASP A 137 -25.31 11.66 4.25
C ASP A 137 -24.70 13.07 4.17
N VAL A 138 -24.48 13.53 2.95
CA VAL A 138 -24.06 14.90 2.64
C VAL A 138 -25.10 15.53 1.70
N VAL A 139 -25.08 16.84 1.60
CA VAL A 139 -25.99 17.57 0.69
C VAL A 139 -25.77 17.11 -0.75
N GLY A 140 -26.87 16.91 -1.49
CA GLY A 140 -26.82 16.55 -2.92
C GLY A 140 -26.87 15.05 -3.24
N GLY A 141 -27.29 14.21 -2.28
CA GLY A 141 -27.46 12.77 -2.54
C GLY A 141 -26.13 12.01 -2.62
N THR A 142 -25.11 12.53 -1.97
CA THR A 142 -23.83 11.90 -1.78
C THR A 142 -23.67 11.38 -0.34
N LYS A 143 -22.78 10.42 -0.14
CA LYS A 143 -22.35 9.96 1.19
C LYS A 143 -20.85 10.06 1.33
N THR A 144 -20.38 10.26 2.56
CA THR A 144 -18.94 10.21 2.87
C THR A 144 -18.67 9.19 3.97
N ALA A 145 -17.51 8.53 3.90
CA ALA A 145 -17.02 7.65 4.96
C ALA A 145 -15.57 7.96 5.27
N VAL A 146 -15.23 8.04 6.55
CA VAL A 146 -13.84 8.13 7.02
C VAL A 146 -13.30 6.71 7.16
N PHE A 147 -12.06 6.52 6.77
CA PHE A 147 -11.39 5.22 6.84
C PHE A 147 -9.87 5.38 7.05
N SER A 148 -9.20 4.28 7.34
CA SER A 148 -7.74 4.21 7.36
C SER A 148 -7.23 3.62 6.04
N GLU A 149 -6.49 4.43 5.26
CA GLU A 149 -5.69 3.95 4.15
C GLU A 149 -4.40 3.36 4.72
N ALA A 150 -4.13 2.09 4.47
CA ALA A 150 -2.97 1.41 5.01
C ALA A 150 -2.11 0.80 3.89
N VAL A 151 -0.78 0.92 4.02
CA VAL A 151 0.15 0.16 3.20
C VAL A 151 0.12 -1.30 3.65
N SER A 152 -0.05 -2.23 2.72
CA SER A 152 0.02 -3.65 3.03
C SER A 152 1.48 -4.11 3.07
N LEU A 153 1.84 -4.81 4.15
CA LEU A 153 3.13 -5.51 4.28
C LEU A 153 3.01 -7.00 3.94
N ASP A 154 1.93 -7.42 3.29
CA ASP A 154 1.74 -8.81 2.87
C ASP A 154 2.88 -9.25 1.95
N GLY A 155 3.51 -10.38 2.23
CA GLY A 155 4.66 -10.88 1.48
C GLY A 155 6.00 -10.20 1.77
N VAL A 156 6.03 -9.11 2.55
CA VAL A 156 7.28 -8.51 3.02
C VAL A 156 7.90 -9.47 4.06
N PRO A 157 9.21 -9.77 3.99
CA PRO A 157 9.87 -10.59 5.00
C PRO A 157 9.72 -10.04 6.42
N ALA A 158 9.49 -10.93 7.40
CA ALA A 158 9.22 -10.55 8.79
C ALA A 158 10.21 -9.54 9.38
N PRO A 159 11.55 -9.66 9.20
CA PRO A 159 12.49 -8.66 9.75
C PRO A 159 12.29 -7.25 9.17
N LEU A 160 11.84 -7.13 7.91
CA LEU A 160 11.51 -5.84 7.32
C LEU A 160 10.16 -5.31 7.80
N GLN A 161 9.21 -6.19 8.10
CA GLN A 161 7.98 -5.80 8.77
C GLN A 161 8.27 -5.23 10.16
N ASP A 162 9.16 -5.86 10.92
CA ASP A 162 9.57 -5.37 12.25
C ASP A 162 10.20 -3.97 12.16
N ILE A 163 11.08 -3.75 11.18
CA ILE A 163 11.67 -2.42 10.92
C ILE A 163 10.58 -1.41 10.54
N ALA A 164 9.63 -1.80 9.70
CA ALA A 164 8.53 -0.95 9.26
C ALA A 164 7.60 -0.55 10.43
N HIS A 165 7.46 -1.39 11.45
CA HIS A 165 6.67 -1.11 12.64
C HIS A 165 7.43 -0.33 13.74
N ASN A 166 8.71 -0.01 13.52
CA ASN A 166 9.46 0.80 14.49
C ASN A 166 8.80 2.17 14.70
N PRO A 167 8.91 2.74 15.90
CA PRO A 167 8.36 4.06 16.22
C PRO A 167 8.81 5.13 15.22
N GLY A 168 7.88 6.00 14.83
CA GLY A 168 8.12 7.06 13.84
C GLY A 168 7.67 6.72 12.42
N ASN A 169 7.43 5.45 12.09
CA ASN A 169 6.86 5.06 10.80
C ASN A 169 5.33 5.12 10.82
N GLN A 170 4.76 5.76 9.82
CA GLN A 170 3.31 5.86 9.66
C GLN A 170 2.87 5.01 8.46
N LEU A 171 2.38 3.80 8.76
CA LEU A 171 1.93 2.83 7.75
C LEU A 171 0.45 3.00 7.38
N SER A 172 -0.26 3.92 8.03
CA SER A 172 -1.66 4.22 7.70
C SER A 172 -1.96 5.70 7.86
N THR A 173 -2.90 6.19 7.06
CA THR A 173 -3.35 7.60 7.07
C THR A 173 -4.86 7.63 7.05
N LYS A 174 -5.47 8.56 7.80
CA LYS A 174 -6.91 8.80 7.75
C LYS A 174 -7.27 9.48 6.44
N LYS A 175 -8.30 8.96 5.79
CA LYS A 175 -8.84 9.42 4.52
C LYS A 175 -10.34 9.54 4.58
N THR A 176 -10.91 10.32 3.64
CA THR A 176 -12.34 10.41 3.44
C THR A 176 -12.68 9.97 2.02
N ALA A 177 -13.60 9.02 1.90
CA ALA A 177 -14.15 8.60 0.61
C ALA A 177 -15.51 9.29 0.41
N THR A 178 -15.76 9.76 -0.81
CA THR A 178 -17.07 10.31 -1.24
C THR A 178 -17.71 9.33 -2.22
N PHE A 179 -18.99 9.07 -2.02
CA PHE A 179 -19.78 8.16 -2.85
C PHE A 179 -20.97 8.91 -3.45
N VAL A 180 -21.34 8.54 -4.66
CA VAL A 180 -22.50 9.07 -5.39
C VAL A 180 -23.40 7.92 -5.81
N LEU A 181 -24.71 8.14 -5.72
CA LEU A 181 -25.70 7.22 -6.23
C LEU A 181 -25.88 7.46 -7.74
N ASP A 182 -25.55 6.49 -8.55
CA ASP A 182 -25.69 6.55 -10.02
C ASP A 182 -26.36 5.28 -10.55
N GLY A 183 -27.47 5.45 -11.25
CA GLY A 183 -28.24 4.32 -11.80
C GLY A 183 -28.77 3.35 -10.75
N GLY A 184 -29.02 3.81 -9.51
CA GLY A 184 -29.50 2.97 -8.40
C GLY A 184 -28.41 2.19 -7.67
N ALA A 185 -27.14 2.41 -8.00
CA ALA A 185 -25.98 1.81 -7.34
C ALA A 185 -25.02 2.88 -6.81
N TRP A 186 -24.43 2.63 -5.64
CA TRP A 186 -23.39 3.48 -5.08
C TRP A 186 -22.07 3.29 -5.83
N LYS A 187 -21.42 4.38 -6.16
CA LYS A 187 -20.10 4.43 -6.79
C LYS A 187 -19.15 5.30 -5.99
N LEU A 188 -17.90 4.90 -5.91
CA LEU A 188 -16.85 5.76 -5.36
C LEU A 188 -16.59 6.91 -6.32
N GLN A 189 -16.66 8.15 -5.84
CA GLN A 189 -16.40 9.36 -6.59
C GLN A 189 -14.98 9.87 -6.38
N SER A 190 -14.54 9.94 -5.12
CA SER A 190 -13.20 10.44 -4.78
C SER A 190 -12.71 9.93 -3.43
N ILE A 191 -11.39 9.97 -3.24
CA ILE A 191 -10.69 9.77 -1.95
C ILE A 191 -9.81 11.01 -1.72
N THR A 192 -9.88 11.57 -0.50
CA THR A 192 -9.11 12.77 -0.07
C THR A 192 -8.45 12.56 1.29
#